data_d0930add079a40577d4b1735fa1281c8
#
_entry.id   d0930add079a40577d4b1735fa1281c8
#
_cell.length_a   1.000
_cell.length_b   1.000
_cell.length_c   1.000
_cell.angle_alpha   90.00
_cell.angle_beta   90.00
_cell.angle_gamma   90.00
#
_symmetry.space_group_name_H-M   'P 1'
#
loop_
_entity.id
_entity.type
_entity.pdbx_description
1 polymer ?
#
loop_
_entity_poly.entity_id
_entity_poly.type
_entity_poly.pdbx_seq_one_letter_code
_entity_poly.pdbx_strand_id
1 'polypeptide(L)'
;MPGTPNGIKILIVEDEAPLRTAMSDILTFEGFSVFEAKNGQEGLDIALREHPAIILLDIVMPVMDGLTMLEKLRQDETYGKSAPVILLTNINDPDKVAQATEAGSYDFLVKSDWHIEDVVKKIKGKLGMA
;
A
#
# COMPACT_ATOMS: atom_id res chain seq x y z
N MET A 1 -23.71 -7.87 4.23
CA MET A 1 -22.27 -7.80 3.93
C MET A 1 -21.88 -6.39 3.59
N PRO A 2 -21.09 -5.74 4.41
CA PRO A 2 -20.68 -4.40 4.06
C PRO A 2 -19.72 -4.39 2.87
N GLY A 3 -18.97 -5.44 2.67
CA GLY A 3 -18.00 -5.46 1.60
C GLY A 3 -18.58 -6.04 0.34
N THR A 4 -18.56 -5.26 -0.70
CA THR A 4 -18.87 -5.77 -2.01
C THR A 4 -17.64 -6.22 -2.78
N PRO A 5 -16.42 -5.75 -2.43
CA PRO A 5 -15.21 -6.14 -3.17
C PRO A 5 -14.68 -7.51 -2.76
N ASN A 6 -15.55 -8.47 -2.62
CA ASN A 6 -15.21 -9.81 -2.20
C ASN A 6 -14.10 -10.39 -3.10
N GLY A 7 -13.00 -10.80 -2.49
CA GLY A 7 -11.88 -11.38 -3.21
C GLY A 7 -10.86 -10.39 -3.77
N ILE A 8 -11.13 -9.10 -3.68
CA ILE A 8 -10.14 -8.10 -4.12
C ILE A 8 -9.02 -8.05 -3.09
N LYS A 9 -7.79 -8.28 -3.55
CA LYS A 9 -6.63 -8.38 -2.69
C LYS A 9 -6.00 -7.02 -2.44
N ILE A 10 -5.73 -6.72 -1.17
CA ILE A 10 -5.01 -5.51 -0.75
C ILE A 10 -3.80 -5.95 0.05
N LEU A 11 -2.64 -5.40 -0.26
CA LEU A 11 -1.43 -5.65 0.51
C LEU A 11 -1.10 -4.41 1.35
N ILE A 12 -0.86 -4.62 2.64
CA ILE A 12 -0.42 -3.57 3.56
C ILE A 12 1.02 -3.86 3.94
N VAL A 13 1.92 -2.93 3.65
CA VAL A 13 3.34 -3.05 4.00
C VAL A 13 3.66 -1.94 5.00
N GLU A 14 3.69 -2.30 6.27
CA GLU A 14 3.83 -1.36 7.39
C GLU A 14 4.50 -2.06 8.56
N ASP A 15 5.59 -1.47 9.09
CA ASP A 15 6.32 -2.10 10.18
C ASP A 15 5.68 -1.86 11.57
N GLU A 16 4.89 -0.80 11.73
CA GLU A 16 4.21 -0.51 12.98
C GLU A 16 2.98 -1.41 13.13
N ALA A 17 3.08 -2.42 14.01
CA ALA A 17 2.03 -3.41 14.16
C ALA A 17 0.66 -2.82 14.51
N PRO A 18 0.52 -1.87 15.44
CA PRO A 18 -0.80 -1.30 15.73
C PRO A 18 -1.46 -0.63 14.53
N LEU A 19 -0.70 0.11 13.75
CA LEU A 19 -1.22 0.78 12.55
C LEU A 19 -1.58 -0.25 11.47
N ARG A 20 -0.71 -1.23 11.27
CA ARG A 20 -0.96 -2.31 10.30
C ARG A 20 -2.23 -3.06 10.64
N THR A 21 -2.41 -3.41 11.92
CA THR A 21 -3.61 -4.12 12.39
C THR A 21 -4.85 -3.28 12.18
N ALA A 22 -4.81 -1.99 12.52
CA ALA A 22 -5.96 -1.10 12.35
C ALA A 22 -6.40 -1.01 10.89
N MET A 23 -5.46 -0.87 9.98
CA MET A 23 -5.76 -0.83 8.55
C MET A 23 -6.31 -2.16 8.06
N SER A 24 -5.70 -3.25 8.49
CA SER A 24 -6.14 -4.59 8.10
C SER A 24 -7.56 -4.87 8.56
N ASP A 25 -7.87 -4.50 9.80
CA ASP A 25 -9.21 -4.74 10.35
C ASP A 25 -10.29 -3.99 9.58
N ILE A 26 -10.06 -2.70 9.29
CA ILE A 26 -11.09 -1.92 8.59
C ILE A 26 -11.26 -2.41 7.15
N LEU A 27 -10.18 -2.76 6.47
CA LEU A 27 -10.27 -3.24 5.09
C LEU A 27 -10.90 -4.62 5.02
N THR A 28 -10.61 -5.48 5.98
CA THR A 28 -11.26 -6.79 6.07
C THR A 28 -12.76 -6.63 6.32
N PHE A 29 -13.14 -5.68 7.18
CA PHE A 29 -14.54 -5.37 7.42
C PHE A 29 -15.24 -4.90 6.15
N GLU A 30 -14.54 -4.15 5.31
CA GLU A 30 -15.08 -3.67 4.04
C GLU A 30 -15.20 -4.76 2.97
N GLY A 31 -14.68 -5.94 3.24
CA GLY A 31 -14.81 -7.09 2.34
C GLY A 31 -13.59 -7.41 1.51
N PHE A 32 -12.49 -6.67 1.70
CA PHE A 32 -11.25 -6.95 0.97
C PHE A 32 -10.52 -8.17 1.55
N SER A 33 -9.74 -8.80 0.70
CA SER A 33 -8.84 -9.89 1.08
C SER A 33 -7.50 -9.27 1.39
N VAL A 34 -7.14 -9.18 2.68
CA VAL A 34 -5.97 -8.39 3.12
C VAL A 34 -4.77 -9.28 3.40
N PHE A 35 -3.63 -8.87 2.86
CA PHE A 35 -2.32 -9.45 3.16
C PHE A 35 -1.49 -8.41 3.89
N GLU A 36 -0.66 -8.85 4.83
CA GLU A 36 0.14 -7.96 5.65
C GLU A 36 1.62 -8.31 5.52
N ALA A 37 2.46 -7.28 5.46
CA ALA A 37 3.91 -7.42 5.47
C ALA A 37 4.49 -6.38 6.43
N LYS A 38 5.56 -6.73 7.11
CA LYS A 38 6.18 -5.85 8.11
C LYS A 38 7.45 -5.17 7.63
N ASN A 39 7.88 -5.46 6.41
CA ASN A 39 9.01 -4.78 5.77
C ASN A 39 8.91 -4.92 4.26
N GLY A 40 9.78 -4.21 3.55
CA GLY A 40 9.74 -4.18 2.09
C GLY A 40 10.04 -5.53 1.44
N GLN A 41 10.88 -6.35 2.05
CA GLN A 41 11.20 -7.66 1.48
C GLN A 41 9.98 -8.58 1.51
N GLU A 42 9.30 -8.65 2.65
CA GLU A 42 8.06 -9.43 2.75
C GLU A 42 7.00 -8.88 1.79
N GLY A 43 6.90 -7.55 1.72
CA GLY A 43 5.94 -6.90 0.84
C GLY A 43 6.18 -7.24 -0.62
N LEU A 44 7.43 -7.17 -1.06
CA LEU A 44 7.79 -7.50 -2.42
C LEU A 44 7.45 -8.95 -2.76
N ASP A 45 7.81 -9.87 -1.88
CA ASP A 45 7.53 -11.30 -2.07
C ASP A 45 6.04 -11.57 -2.21
N ILE A 46 5.23 -10.97 -1.33
CA ILE A 46 3.78 -11.14 -1.37
C ILE A 46 3.20 -10.48 -2.63
N ALA A 47 3.65 -9.28 -2.98
CA ALA A 47 3.14 -8.57 -4.15
C ALA A 47 3.37 -9.38 -5.43
N LEU A 48 4.55 -9.94 -5.60
CA LEU A 48 4.88 -10.70 -6.79
C LEU A 48 4.16 -12.05 -6.85
N ARG A 49 3.80 -12.61 -5.69
CA ARG A 49 3.08 -13.88 -5.61
C ARG A 49 1.57 -13.70 -5.76
N GLU A 50 1.00 -12.72 -5.06
CA GLU A 50 -0.45 -12.57 -4.95
C GLU A 50 -1.06 -11.57 -5.92
N HIS A 51 -0.26 -10.70 -6.51
CA HIS A 51 -0.72 -9.63 -7.41
C HIS A 51 -1.88 -8.83 -6.83
N PRO A 52 -1.72 -8.19 -5.67
CA PRO A 52 -2.83 -7.42 -5.07
C PRO A 52 -3.27 -6.27 -5.97
N ALA A 53 -4.54 -5.92 -5.86
CA ALA A 53 -5.12 -4.83 -6.63
C ALA A 53 -4.59 -3.47 -6.20
N ILE A 54 -4.21 -3.33 -4.92
CA ILE A 54 -3.59 -2.12 -4.38
C ILE A 54 -2.59 -2.52 -3.31
N ILE A 55 -1.50 -1.76 -3.23
CA ILE A 55 -0.48 -1.89 -2.19
C ILE A 55 -0.44 -0.60 -1.39
N LEU A 56 -0.65 -0.71 -0.07
CA LEU A 56 -0.40 0.39 0.86
C LEU A 56 1.02 0.21 1.37
N LEU A 57 1.89 1.17 1.13
CA LEU A 57 3.33 1.00 1.33
C LEU A 57 3.91 2.13 2.17
N ASP A 58 4.40 1.81 3.36
CA ASP A 58 5.16 2.75 4.19
C ASP A 58 6.54 2.97 3.56
N ILE A 59 7.01 4.20 3.62
CA ILE A 59 8.31 4.56 3.04
C ILE A 59 9.45 4.13 3.95
N VAL A 60 9.34 4.39 5.25
CA VAL A 60 10.45 4.15 6.20
C VAL A 60 10.21 2.85 6.97
N MET A 61 10.98 1.82 6.66
CA MET A 61 10.87 0.51 7.31
C MET A 61 12.25 -0.14 7.41
N PRO A 62 12.42 -1.08 8.36
CA PRO A 62 13.67 -1.85 8.44
C PRO A 62 13.80 -2.87 7.31
N VAL A 63 14.96 -3.44 7.16
CA VAL A 63 15.33 -4.48 6.19
C VAL A 63 15.33 -3.93 4.76
N MET A 64 14.16 -3.57 4.25
CA MET A 64 14.03 -2.93 2.93
C MET A 64 12.95 -1.85 3.06
N ASP A 65 13.31 -0.60 2.79
CA ASP A 65 12.34 0.49 2.87
C ASP A 65 11.38 0.48 1.67
N GLY A 66 10.34 1.33 1.79
CA GLY A 66 9.29 1.36 0.78
C GLY A 66 9.75 1.82 -0.59
N LEU A 67 10.67 2.76 -0.66
CA LEU A 67 11.18 3.24 -1.95
C LEU A 67 11.96 2.15 -2.67
N THR A 68 12.79 1.43 -1.95
CA THR A 68 13.55 0.31 -2.52
C THR A 68 12.60 -0.78 -3.00
N MET A 69 11.60 -1.11 -2.18
CA MET A 69 10.58 -2.08 -2.59
C MET A 69 9.86 -1.62 -3.87
N LEU A 70 9.47 -0.34 -3.92
CA LEU A 70 8.77 0.20 -5.09
C LEU A 70 9.63 0.10 -6.34
N GLU A 71 10.92 0.46 -6.26
CA GLU A 71 11.83 0.35 -7.38
C GLU A 71 11.96 -1.08 -7.88
N LYS A 72 12.11 -2.02 -6.96
CA LYS A 72 12.21 -3.45 -7.31
C LYS A 72 10.91 -3.97 -7.91
N LEU A 73 9.77 -3.54 -7.35
CA LEU A 73 8.46 -3.91 -7.86
C LEU A 73 8.29 -3.45 -9.31
N ARG A 74 8.70 -2.21 -9.61
CA ARG A 74 8.56 -1.65 -10.95
C ARG A 74 9.41 -2.35 -12.01
N GLN A 75 10.39 -3.13 -11.58
CA GLN A 75 11.21 -3.93 -12.51
C GLN A 75 10.49 -5.19 -12.98
N ASP A 76 9.42 -5.58 -12.32
CA ASP A 76 8.63 -6.74 -12.74
C ASP A 76 7.79 -6.36 -13.97
N GLU A 77 8.02 -7.05 -15.08
CA GLU A 77 7.42 -6.70 -16.37
C GLU A 77 5.94 -7.03 -16.50
N THR A 78 5.46 -7.97 -15.70
CA THR A 78 4.08 -8.45 -15.83
C THR A 78 3.12 -7.68 -14.93
N TYR A 79 3.32 -7.74 -13.62
CA TYR A 79 2.42 -7.12 -12.65
C TYR A 79 2.99 -5.83 -12.05
N GLY A 80 4.24 -5.89 -11.57
CA GLY A 80 4.81 -4.82 -10.76
C GLY A 80 4.97 -3.50 -11.50
N LYS A 81 5.16 -3.56 -12.80
CA LYS A 81 5.36 -2.38 -13.62
C LYS A 81 4.21 -1.37 -13.49
N SER A 82 2.99 -1.87 -13.33
CA SER A 82 1.80 -1.01 -13.26
C SER A 82 0.96 -1.23 -12.01
N ALA A 83 1.47 -1.95 -11.02
CA ALA A 83 0.74 -2.21 -9.79
C ALA A 83 0.35 -0.89 -9.09
N PRO A 84 -0.91 -0.73 -8.71
CA PRO A 84 -1.33 0.48 -7.99
C PRO A 84 -0.74 0.52 -6.59
N VAL A 85 -0.06 1.61 -6.26
CA VAL A 85 0.59 1.80 -4.95
C VAL A 85 0.14 3.12 -4.35
N ILE A 86 -0.24 3.08 -3.07
CA ILE A 86 -0.50 4.28 -2.27
C ILE A 86 0.58 4.32 -1.20
N LEU A 87 1.38 5.39 -1.20
CA LEU A 87 2.47 5.54 -0.24
C LEU A 87 1.99 6.19 1.04
N LEU A 88 2.43 5.63 2.16
CA LEU A 88 2.18 6.18 3.49
C LEU A 88 3.44 6.92 3.92
N THR A 89 3.31 8.18 4.33
CA THR A 89 4.45 8.99 4.75
C THR A 89 4.12 9.74 6.02
N ASN A 90 5.11 9.89 6.91
CA ASN A 90 4.92 10.59 8.17
C ASN A 90 4.97 12.10 8.03
N ILE A 91 5.74 12.59 7.09
CA ILE A 91 5.97 14.02 6.94
C ILE A 91 6.11 14.35 5.48
N ASN A 92 6.03 15.64 5.19
CA ASN A 92 6.31 16.16 3.87
C ASN A 92 7.83 16.12 3.64
N ASP A 93 8.30 15.05 3.07
CA ASP A 93 9.69 14.91 2.67
C ASP A 93 9.75 15.01 1.15
N PRO A 94 10.06 16.21 0.62
CA PRO A 94 10.03 16.42 -0.83
C PRO A 94 10.94 15.48 -1.61
N ASP A 95 12.10 15.13 -1.05
CA ASP A 95 13.05 14.26 -1.74
C ASP A 95 12.48 12.84 -1.88
N LYS A 96 11.86 12.32 -0.83
CA LYS A 96 11.26 10.98 -0.88
C LYS A 96 10.03 10.95 -1.78
N VAL A 97 9.23 12.01 -1.76
CA VAL A 97 8.08 12.13 -2.65
C VAL A 97 8.54 12.15 -4.10
N ALA A 98 9.60 12.92 -4.40
CA ALA A 98 10.14 12.98 -5.74
C ALA A 98 10.66 11.62 -6.22
N GLN A 99 11.38 10.91 -5.36
CA GLN A 99 11.89 9.57 -5.68
C GLN A 99 10.75 8.60 -5.97
N ALA A 100 9.70 8.65 -5.16
CA ALA A 100 8.53 7.79 -5.35
C ALA A 100 7.81 8.11 -6.65
N THR A 101 7.69 9.38 -7.00
CA THR A 101 7.07 9.81 -8.25
C THR A 101 7.88 9.31 -9.44
N GLU A 102 9.19 9.40 -9.37
CA GLU A 102 10.06 8.87 -10.42
C GLU A 102 9.91 7.36 -10.57
N ALA A 103 9.65 6.66 -9.46
CA ALA A 103 9.41 5.21 -9.47
C ALA A 103 7.98 4.85 -9.88
N GLY A 104 7.16 5.83 -10.27
CA GLY A 104 5.84 5.58 -10.83
C GLY A 104 4.70 5.55 -9.82
N SER A 105 4.88 6.15 -8.66
CA SER A 105 3.80 6.28 -7.68
C SER A 105 3.39 7.73 -7.54
N TYR A 106 2.08 7.99 -7.67
CA TYR A 106 1.54 9.35 -7.63
C TYR A 106 0.50 9.53 -6.53
N ASP A 107 0.23 8.50 -5.73
CA ASP A 107 -0.74 8.57 -4.66
C ASP A 107 -0.06 8.49 -3.30
N PHE A 108 -0.38 9.42 -2.42
CA PHE A 108 0.22 9.55 -1.10
C PHE A 108 -0.84 9.78 -0.04
N LEU A 109 -0.58 9.26 1.16
CA LEU A 109 -1.33 9.59 2.37
C LEU A 109 -0.31 10.00 3.43
N VAL A 110 -0.51 11.17 4.04
CA VAL A 110 0.36 11.66 5.12
C VAL A 110 -0.17 11.11 6.44
N LYS A 111 0.62 10.27 7.10
CA LYS A 111 0.20 9.52 8.29
C LYS A 111 -0.36 10.39 9.42
N SER A 112 0.13 11.61 9.57
CA SER A 112 -0.31 12.49 10.64
C SER A 112 -1.61 13.23 10.33
N ASP A 113 -2.06 13.24 9.08
CA ASP A 113 -3.17 14.07 8.64
C ASP A 113 -4.42 13.30 8.22
N TRP A 114 -4.40 11.96 8.29
CA TRP A 114 -5.54 11.19 7.83
C TRP A 114 -6.17 10.35 8.94
N HIS A 115 -7.44 10.02 8.76
CA HIS A 115 -8.15 9.04 9.59
C HIS A 115 -8.24 7.73 8.84
N ILE A 116 -8.50 6.65 9.58
CA ILE A 116 -8.55 5.32 8.96
C ILE A 116 -9.59 5.24 7.83
N GLU A 117 -10.68 6.00 7.95
CA GLU A 117 -11.73 6.06 6.92
C GLU A 117 -11.21 6.65 5.60
N ASP A 118 -10.21 7.54 5.69
CA ASP A 118 -9.61 8.15 4.50
C ASP A 118 -8.87 7.11 3.66
N VAL A 119 -8.28 6.13 4.33
CA VAL A 119 -7.60 5.01 3.65
C VAL A 119 -8.61 4.24 2.79
N VAL A 120 -9.76 3.93 3.38
CA VAL A 120 -10.83 3.20 2.67
C VAL A 120 -11.30 3.99 1.46
N LYS A 121 -11.56 5.29 1.62
CA LYS A 121 -12.00 6.15 0.53
C LYS A 121 -10.98 6.20 -0.60
N LYS A 122 -9.70 6.34 -0.25
CA LYS A 122 -8.61 6.42 -1.22
C LYS A 122 -8.53 5.12 -2.03
N ILE A 123 -8.62 3.99 -1.34
CA ILE A 123 -8.56 2.67 -1.99
C ILE A 123 -9.75 2.49 -2.93
N LYS A 124 -10.96 2.77 -2.46
CA LYS A 124 -12.16 2.61 -3.29
C LYS A 124 -12.14 3.54 -4.50
N GLY A 125 -11.67 4.77 -4.31
CA GLY A 125 -11.53 5.71 -5.41
C GLY A 125 -10.56 5.23 -6.47
N LYS A 126 -9.42 4.68 -6.04
CA LYS A 126 -8.40 4.18 -6.96
C LYS A 126 -8.87 2.93 -7.70
N LEU A 127 -9.74 2.14 -7.09
CA LEU A 127 -10.33 0.95 -7.72
C LEU A 127 -11.55 1.28 -8.57
N GLY A 128 -11.98 2.53 -8.61
CA GLY A 128 -13.18 2.91 -9.35
C GLY A 128 -14.49 2.54 -8.66
N MET A 129 -14.45 2.34 -7.35
CA MET A 129 -15.63 1.99 -6.56
C MET A 129 -16.27 3.24 -5.97
N ALA A 130 -17.57 3.18 -5.84
CA ALA A 130 -18.33 4.30 -5.25
C ALA A 130 -18.12 4.39 -3.74
#